data_5677b6fba3e2ed0b67d9cafd35b3b027
#
_entry.id   5677b6fba3e2ed0b67d9cafd35b3b027
#
_cell.length_a   1.000
_cell.length_b   1.000
_cell.length_c   1.000
_cell.angle_alpha   90.00
_cell.angle_beta   90.00
_cell.angle_gamma   90.00
#
_symmetry.space_group_name_H-M   'P 1'
#
loop_
_entity.id
_entity.type
_entity.pdbx_description
1 polymer ?
#
loop_
_entity_poly.entity_id
_entity_poly.type
_entity_poly.pdbx_seq_one_letter_code
_entity_poly.pdbx_strand_id
1 'polypeptide(L)'
;KYEFAGLLMHAEHLEAVHGVGPHTISVPRIKHADDIDPDVFDNGISDDTFAKICALIRISVPYTGMIISTRESQAVREKVLPLGVSQISGASKTSVGGYADPEAEKNAEATSEQFDVSDQRTLDEVVNWLMKMDYIPSFCTACYREGRTGDRFMALCKSMQILNCCHPNALMTLKEYLEDYASPQTRELGM
;
A
#
# COMPACT_ATOMS: atom_id res chain seq x y z
N LYS A 1 12.72 12.36 13.30
CA LYS A 1 12.63 13.69 12.63
C LYS A 1 13.63 13.81 11.49
N TYR A 2 14.88 13.38 11.69
CA TYR A 2 15.94 13.45 10.69
C TYR A 2 15.59 12.66 9.41
N GLU A 3 15.18 11.40 9.54
CA GLU A 3 14.79 10.55 8.40
C GLU A 3 13.60 11.13 7.64
N PHE A 4 12.63 11.69 8.35
CA PHE A 4 11.48 12.33 7.70
C PHE A 4 11.91 13.56 6.87
N ALA A 5 12.77 14.41 7.41
CA ALA A 5 13.34 15.54 6.65
C ALA A 5 14.12 15.03 5.42
N GLY A 6 14.94 13.98 5.60
CA GLY A 6 15.67 13.32 4.52
C GLY A 6 14.77 12.78 3.40
N LEU A 7 13.60 12.20 3.75
CA LEU A 7 12.61 11.73 2.77
C LEU A 7 12.08 12.90 1.93
N LEU A 8 11.73 14.02 2.54
CA LEU A 8 11.24 15.20 1.82
C LEU A 8 12.33 15.81 0.93
N MET A 9 13.54 15.96 1.46
CA MET A 9 14.70 16.45 0.68
C MET A 9 15.01 15.50 -0.50
N HIS A 10 14.86 14.20 -0.32
CA HIS A 10 15.05 13.23 -1.40
C HIS A 10 13.98 13.38 -2.49
N ALA A 11 12.72 13.58 -2.10
CA ALA A 11 11.64 13.82 -3.07
C ALA A 11 11.90 15.11 -3.90
N GLU A 12 12.31 16.20 -3.26
CA GLU A 12 12.71 17.45 -3.93
C GLU A 12 13.93 17.27 -4.83
N HIS A 13 14.94 16.51 -4.36
CA HIS A 13 16.14 16.21 -5.14
C HIS A 13 15.81 15.44 -6.42
N LEU A 14 14.98 14.40 -6.33
CA LEU A 14 14.55 13.62 -7.50
C LEU A 14 13.86 14.52 -8.52
N GLU A 15 12.98 15.40 -8.09
CA GLU A 15 12.29 16.34 -8.96
C GLU A 15 13.26 17.37 -9.59
N ALA A 16 14.16 17.92 -8.79
CA ALA A 16 15.11 18.93 -9.27
C ALA A 16 16.14 18.38 -10.28
N VAL A 17 16.62 17.14 -10.06
CA VAL A 17 17.69 16.55 -10.88
C VAL A 17 17.14 15.78 -12.07
N HIS A 18 16.01 15.09 -11.90
CA HIS A 18 15.45 14.18 -12.92
C HIS A 18 14.15 14.70 -13.53
N GLY A 19 13.61 15.83 -13.06
CA GLY A 19 12.31 16.35 -13.48
C GLY A 19 11.10 15.53 -13.02
N VAL A 20 11.33 14.49 -12.24
CA VAL A 20 10.31 13.52 -11.81
C VAL A 20 10.48 13.25 -10.32
N GLY A 21 9.44 13.53 -9.53
CA GLY A 21 9.38 13.15 -8.12
C GLY A 21 9.08 11.65 -7.91
N PRO A 22 9.03 11.19 -6.66
CA PRO A 22 8.75 9.78 -6.35
C PRO A 22 7.35 9.37 -6.82
N HIS A 23 7.27 8.25 -7.50
CA HIS A 23 5.98 7.67 -7.92
C HIS A 23 5.16 7.20 -6.71
N THR A 24 5.81 6.56 -5.76
CA THR A 24 5.19 6.03 -4.54
C THR A 24 6.14 6.18 -3.37
N ILE A 25 5.60 6.56 -2.21
CA ILE A 25 6.31 6.60 -0.93
C ILE A 25 5.76 5.49 -0.03
N SER A 26 6.68 4.70 0.53
CA SER A 26 6.39 3.70 1.55
C SER A 26 7.14 4.04 2.84
N VAL A 27 6.47 3.94 3.97
CA VAL A 27 7.04 4.23 5.29
C VAL A 27 6.84 3.04 6.24
N PRO A 28 7.46 1.88 5.96
CA PRO A 28 7.30 0.72 6.81
C PRO A 28 7.94 0.94 8.18
N ARG A 29 7.25 0.52 9.24
CA ARG A 29 7.84 0.42 10.56
C ARG A 29 8.62 -0.90 10.69
N ILE A 30 9.63 -0.91 11.57
CA ILE A 30 10.34 -2.14 11.94
C ILE A 30 9.34 -3.07 12.64
N LYS A 31 9.31 -4.31 12.24
CA LYS A 31 8.54 -5.39 12.85
C LYS A 31 9.48 -6.51 13.26
N HIS A 32 9.01 -7.35 14.14
CA HIS A 32 9.74 -8.55 14.55
C HIS A 32 10.09 -9.40 13.31
N ALA A 33 11.28 -10.01 13.35
CA ALA A 33 11.75 -11.02 12.44
C ALA A 33 12.69 -11.95 13.23
N ASP A 34 13.07 -13.11 12.68
CA ASP A 34 13.87 -14.11 13.41
C ASP A 34 15.11 -13.54 14.10
N ASP A 35 15.80 -12.60 13.44
CA ASP A 35 17.04 -11.98 13.95
C ASP A 35 16.85 -10.50 14.38
N ILE A 36 15.61 -10.01 14.41
CA ILE A 36 15.30 -8.60 14.71
C ILE A 36 14.20 -8.52 15.78
N ASP A 37 14.58 -8.03 16.96
CA ASP A 37 13.64 -7.62 17.99
C ASP A 37 13.43 -6.10 17.91
N PRO A 38 12.22 -5.61 17.57
CA PRO A 38 11.95 -4.17 17.49
C PRO A 38 12.16 -3.43 18.80
N ASP A 39 12.03 -4.12 19.94
CA ASP A 39 12.12 -3.51 21.28
C ASP A 39 13.56 -3.14 21.66
N VAL A 40 14.58 -3.63 20.94
CA VAL A 40 15.99 -3.20 21.13
C VAL A 40 16.29 -1.85 20.46
N PHE A 41 15.36 -1.30 19.68
CA PHE A 41 15.53 -0.02 19.00
C PHE A 41 14.78 1.11 19.71
N ASP A 42 15.50 2.11 20.20
CA ASP A 42 14.92 3.28 20.88
C ASP A 42 14.06 4.19 19.97
N ASN A 43 14.00 3.90 18.69
CA ASN A 43 13.35 4.72 17.67
C ASN A 43 11.96 4.22 17.24
N GLY A 44 11.37 3.30 17.98
CA GLY A 44 9.99 2.86 17.77
C GLY A 44 9.01 4.02 17.81
N ILE A 45 8.06 4.05 16.87
CA ILE A 45 7.03 5.10 16.81
C ILE A 45 5.64 4.52 17.09
N SER A 46 4.84 5.27 17.87
CA SER A 46 3.46 4.92 18.15
C SER A 46 2.57 5.01 16.90
N ASP A 47 1.40 4.38 16.93
CA ASP A 47 0.40 4.45 15.85
C ASP A 47 -0.05 5.89 15.57
N ASP A 48 -0.16 6.72 16.62
CA ASP A 48 -0.49 8.14 16.48
C ASP A 48 0.62 8.93 15.76
N THR A 49 1.86 8.65 16.09
CA THR A 49 3.00 9.27 15.42
C THR A 49 3.09 8.82 13.97
N PHE A 50 2.85 7.54 13.71
CA PHE A 50 2.80 6.98 12.37
C PHE A 50 1.70 7.65 11.51
N ALA A 51 0.49 7.79 12.06
CA ALA A 51 -0.61 8.47 11.39
C ALA A 51 -0.27 9.94 11.07
N LYS A 52 0.37 10.66 12.01
CA LYS A 52 0.86 12.02 11.76
C LYS A 52 1.89 12.08 10.65
N ILE A 53 2.82 11.12 10.58
CA ILE A 53 3.81 11.03 9.49
C ILE A 53 3.11 10.84 8.15
N CYS A 54 2.13 9.93 8.06
CA CYS A 54 1.35 9.74 6.83
C CYS A 54 0.66 11.04 6.38
N ALA A 55 -0.01 11.73 7.30
CA ALA A 55 -0.66 13.00 6.99
C ALA A 55 0.34 14.09 6.53
N LEU A 56 1.48 14.18 7.19
CA LEU A 56 2.53 15.14 6.84
C LEU A 56 3.13 14.85 5.45
N ILE A 57 3.37 13.56 5.10
CA ILE A 57 3.84 13.19 3.76
C ILE A 57 2.80 13.59 2.72
N ARG A 58 1.51 13.33 2.96
CA ARG A 58 0.44 13.69 2.03
C ARG A 58 0.38 15.19 1.77
N ILE A 59 0.58 16.02 2.80
CA ILE A 59 0.58 17.49 2.65
C ILE A 59 1.84 17.96 1.94
N SER A 60 3.00 17.37 2.25
CA SER A 60 4.30 17.81 1.71
C SER A 60 4.55 17.35 0.28
N VAL A 61 4.07 16.16 -0.10
CA VAL A 61 4.24 15.56 -1.46
C VAL A 61 2.88 15.12 -1.98
N PRO A 62 1.98 16.05 -2.31
CA PRO A 62 0.56 15.76 -2.55
C PRO A 62 0.29 14.92 -3.80
N TYR A 63 1.19 14.90 -4.76
CA TYR A 63 1.05 14.21 -6.05
C TYR A 63 1.50 12.74 -6.01
N THR A 64 2.20 12.31 -4.96
CA THR A 64 2.77 10.95 -4.89
C THR A 64 1.75 9.92 -4.42
N GLY A 65 1.89 8.68 -4.86
CA GLY A 65 1.22 7.54 -4.25
C GLY A 65 1.78 7.25 -2.86
N MET A 66 0.94 6.83 -1.94
CA MET A 66 1.38 6.36 -0.61
C MET A 66 0.88 4.95 -0.39
N ILE A 67 1.80 4.04 -0.07
CA ILE A 67 1.46 2.63 0.17
C ILE A 67 1.56 2.27 1.64
N ILE A 68 0.56 1.56 2.14
CA ILE A 68 0.55 0.91 3.45
C ILE A 68 0.69 -0.61 3.29
N SER A 69 1.62 -1.19 4.01
CA SER A 69 1.92 -2.61 3.94
C SER A 69 1.11 -3.43 4.94
N THR A 70 1.06 -4.75 4.72
CA THR A 70 0.49 -5.73 5.65
C THR A 70 1.28 -5.88 6.97
N ARG A 71 2.43 -5.21 7.11
CA ARG A 71 3.13 -5.07 8.40
C ARG A 71 2.28 -4.35 9.44
N GLU A 72 1.38 -3.47 9.00
CA GLU A 72 0.49 -2.74 9.87
C GLU A 72 -0.81 -3.52 10.10
N SER A 73 -1.31 -3.45 11.34
CA SER A 73 -2.58 -4.06 11.70
C SER A 73 -3.75 -3.41 10.97
N GLN A 74 -4.87 -4.12 10.88
CA GLN A 74 -6.10 -3.59 10.30
C GLN A 74 -6.48 -2.23 10.90
N ALA A 75 -6.45 -2.10 12.22
CA ALA A 75 -6.82 -0.87 12.91
C ALA A 75 -5.93 0.34 12.52
N VAL A 76 -4.63 0.11 12.37
CA VAL A 76 -3.71 1.16 11.89
C VAL A 76 -4.00 1.51 10.44
N ARG A 77 -4.27 0.53 9.60
CA ARG A 77 -4.59 0.73 8.17
C ARG A 77 -5.89 1.53 8.02
N GLU A 78 -6.93 1.22 8.81
CA GLU A 78 -8.17 1.99 8.89
C GLU A 78 -7.93 3.46 9.27
N LYS A 79 -7.03 3.69 10.21
CA LYS A 79 -6.69 5.03 10.70
C LYS A 79 -5.96 5.88 9.66
N VAL A 80 -5.11 5.27 8.83
CA VAL A 80 -4.25 6.04 7.88
C VAL A 80 -4.83 6.14 6.47
N LEU A 81 -5.73 5.26 6.06
CA LEU A 81 -6.39 5.35 4.75
C LEU A 81 -7.02 6.72 4.49
N PRO A 82 -7.85 7.29 5.40
CA PRO A 82 -8.45 8.61 5.19
C PRO A 82 -7.43 9.76 5.24
N LEU A 83 -6.20 9.52 5.69
CA LEU A 83 -5.12 10.50 5.69
C LEU A 83 -4.38 10.60 4.36
N GLY A 84 -4.89 9.93 3.32
CA GLY A 84 -4.40 10.04 1.95
C GLY A 84 -3.51 8.87 1.51
N VAL A 85 -3.50 7.76 2.22
CA VAL A 85 -2.92 6.51 1.71
C VAL A 85 -3.75 6.07 0.50
N SER A 86 -3.09 5.82 -0.64
CA SER A 86 -3.73 5.55 -1.92
C SER A 86 -3.46 4.13 -2.45
N GLN A 87 -2.55 3.42 -1.82
CA GLN A 87 -2.18 2.06 -2.20
C GLN A 87 -2.11 1.18 -0.96
N ILE A 88 -2.52 -0.07 -1.10
CA ILE A 88 -2.59 -1.01 0.01
C ILE A 88 -2.10 -2.39 -0.44
N SER A 89 -1.26 -3.03 0.36
CA SER A 89 -0.91 -4.43 0.17
C SER A 89 -1.98 -5.33 0.78
N GLY A 90 -2.26 -6.45 0.14
CA GLY A 90 -3.18 -7.47 0.65
C GLY A 90 -2.62 -8.87 0.42
N ALA A 91 -2.96 -9.81 1.29
CA ALA A 91 -2.58 -11.21 1.20
C ALA A 91 -1.05 -11.45 1.06
N SER A 92 -0.23 -10.60 1.70
CA SER A 92 1.23 -10.72 1.59
C SER A 92 1.74 -11.95 2.33
N LYS A 93 2.69 -12.64 1.71
CA LYS A 93 3.42 -13.77 2.26
C LYS A 93 4.91 -13.44 2.29
N THR A 94 5.56 -13.63 3.43
CA THR A 94 6.96 -13.29 3.65
C THR A 94 7.87 -14.50 3.83
N SER A 95 7.27 -15.70 3.98
CA SER A 95 7.97 -16.97 4.00
C SER A 95 8.44 -17.39 2.60
N VAL A 96 9.54 -18.13 2.55
CA VAL A 96 10.07 -18.69 1.29
C VAL A 96 9.05 -19.68 0.71
N GLY A 97 8.63 -19.44 -0.53
CA GLY A 97 7.63 -20.28 -1.20
C GLY A 97 6.18 -20.04 -0.79
N GLY A 98 5.89 -19.07 0.09
CA GLY A 98 4.56 -18.84 0.67
C GLY A 98 3.43 -18.53 -0.33
N TYR A 99 3.75 -18.15 -1.56
CA TYR A 99 2.77 -18.01 -2.64
C TYR A 99 2.57 -19.26 -3.49
N ALA A 100 3.50 -20.22 -3.41
CA ALA A 100 3.48 -21.40 -4.28
C ALA A 100 2.66 -22.56 -3.72
N ASP A 101 2.63 -22.69 -2.40
CA ASP A 101 1.91 -23.79 -1.72
C ASP A 101 1.33 -23.32 -0.39
N PRO A 102 0.01 -23.12 -0.30
CA PRO A 102 -0.67 -22.76 0.96
C PRO A 102 -0.53 -23.83 2.07
N GLU A 103 -0.28 -25.09 1.73
CA GLU A 103 -0.06 -26.18 2.70
C GLU A 103 1.39 -26.20 3.20
N ALA A 104 2.35 -25.68 2.43
CA ALA A 104 3.75 -25.58 2.85
C ALA A 104 3.93 -24.67 4.08
N GLU A 105 3.08 -23.64 4.24
CA GLU A 105 3.06 -22.79 5.43
C GLU A 105 2.73 -23.56 6.72
N LYS A 106 1.87 -24.57 6.65
CA LYS A 106 1.48 -25.38 7.80
C LYS A 106 2.53 -26.42 8.21
N ASN A 107 3.41 -26.78 7.28
CA ASN A 107 4.43 -27.80 7.42
C ASN A 107 5.86 -27.26 7.50
N ALA A 108 6.03 -25.96 7.38
CA ALA A 108 7.34 -25.33 7.43
C ALA A 108 7.83 -25.25 8.88
N GLU A 109 8.53 -26.27 9.32
CA GLU A 109 9.53 -26.09 10.37
C GLU A 109 10.51 -25.02 9.88
N ALA A 110 10.40 -23.81 10.44
CA ALA A 110 11.37 -22.73 10.31
C ALA A 110 11.80 -22.34 8.87
N THR A 111 10.89 -21.99 7.99
CA THR A 111 11.26 -21.04 6.95
C THR A 111 11.22 -19.66 7.57
N SER A 112 12.39 -19.05 7.77
CA SER A 112 12.50 -17.73 8.33
C SER A 112 11.61 -16.74 7.59
N GLU A 113 10.62 -16.18 8.27
CA GLU A 113 9.84 -15.08 7.72
C GLU A 113 10.73 -13.84 7.66
N GLN A 114 10.72 -13.14 6.55
CA GLN A 114 11.50 -11.91 6.41
C GLN A 114 11.08 -10.86 7.47
N PHE A 115 9.81 -10.85 7.85
CA PHE A 115 9.22 -10.04 8.92
C PHE A 115 7.78 -10.48 9.18
N ASP A 116 7.28 -10.20 10.39
CA ASP A 116 5.92 -10.51 10.78
C ASP A 116 4.88 -9.72 9.96
N VAL A 117 3.89 -10.44 9.44
CA VAL A 117 2.73 -9.88 8.76
C VAL A 117 1.60 -9.72 9.77
N SER A 118 1.28 -8.50 10.14
CA SER A 118 0.21 -8.21 11.11
C SER A 118 -1.20 -8.37 10.53
N ASP A 119 -1.36 -8.14 9.22
CA ASP A 119 -2.62 -8.33 8.51
C ASP A 119 -2.52 -9.54 7.58
N GLN A 120 -3.04 -10.67 8.04
CA GLN A 120 -2.98 -11.96 7.36
C GLN A 120 -4.25 -12.27 6.55
N ARG A 121 -5.16 -11.30 6.41
CA ARG A 121 -6.40 -11.48 5.66
C ARG A 121 -6.13 -11.86 4.20
N THR A 122 -7.01 -12.68 3.65
CA THR A 122 -7.03 -12.98 2.21
C THR A 122 -7.30 -11.73 1.39
N LEU A 123 -7.01 -11.78 0.10
CA LEU A 123 -7.28 -10.67 -0.81
C LEU A 123 -8.77 -10.31 -0.84
N ASP A 124 -9.65 -11.32 -0.86
CA ASP A 124 -11.11 -11.11 -0.86
C ASP A 124 -11.61 -10.43 0.41
N GLU A 125 -11.09 -10.82 1.58
CA GLU A 125 -11.41 -10.16 2.84
C GLU A 125 -10.95 -8.69 2.87
N VAL A 126 -9.80 -8.39 2.29
CA VAL A 126 -9.29 -7.01 2.16
C VAL A 126 -10.16 -6.19 1.20
N VAL A 127 -10.56 -6.76 0.07
CA VAL A 127 -11.47 -6.10 -0.88
C VAL A 127 -12.82 -5.82 -0.24
N ASN A 128 -13.41 -6.82 0.43
CA ASN A 128 -14.68 -6.69 1.15
C ASN A 128 -14.62 -5.59 2.22
N TRP A 129 -13.54 -5.58 3.00
CA TRP A 129 -13.31 -4.57 4.02
C TRP A 129 -13.18 -3.16 3.46
N LEU A 130 -12.44 -2.96 2.35
CA LEU A 130 -12.31 -1.67 1.70
C LEU A 130 -13.66 -1.16 1.17
N MET A 131 -14.47 -2.01 0.56
CA MET A 131 -15.81 -1.64 0.10
C MET A 131 -16.73 -1.25 1.25
N LYS A 132 -16.66 -1.93 2.41
CA LYS A 132 -17.41 -1.55 3.63
C LYS A 132 -17.00 -0.20 4.20
N MET A 133 -15.80 0.27 3.85
CA MET A 133 -15.29 1.60 4.21
C MET A 133 -15.54 2.64 3.09
N ASP A 134 -16.39 2.35 2.12
CA ASP A 134 -16.73 3.21 0.99
C ASP A 134 -15.55 3.50 0.04
N TYR A 135 -14.55 2.61 -0.02
CA TYR A 135 -13.47 2.67 -1.01
C TYR A 135 -13.77 1.77 -2.21
N ILE A 136 -13.22 2.15 -3.36
CA ILE A 136 -13.23 1.34 -4.58
C ILE A 136 -11.85 0.75 -4.78
N PRO A 137 -11.59 -0.50 -4.35
CA PRO A 137 -10.30 -1.15 -4.60
C PRO A 137 -10.09 -1.39 -6.09
N SER A 138 -8.86 -1.16 -6.57
CA SER A 138 -8.51 -1.25 -7.98
C SER A 138 -7.25 -2.08 -8.19
N PHE A 139 -7.26 -2.96 -9.19
CA PHE A 139 -6.14 -3.80 -9.63
C PHE A 139 -5.58 -3.30 -10.97
N CYS A 140 -5.36 -1.99 -11.09
CA CYS A 140 -5.07 -1.35 -12.36
C CYS A 140 -3.56 -1.33 -12.69
N THR A 141 -3.21 -1.75 -13.91
CA THR A 141 -1.87 -1.62 -14.50
C THR A 141 -1.86 -0.79 -15.78
N ALA A 142 -2.95 -0.07 -16.08
CA ALA A 142 -3.15 0.62 -17.35
C ALA A 142 -2.08 1.69 -17.65
N CYS A 143 -1.57 2.38 -16.63
CA CYS A 143 -0.53 3.41 -16.82
C CYS A 143 0.73 2.85 -17.46
N TYR A 144 1.19 1.67 -17.05
CA TYR A 144 2.34 1.01 -17.65
C TYR A 144 2.10 0.64 -19.10
N ARG A 145 0.93 0.07 -19.41
CA ARG A 145 0.56 -0.33 -20.79
C ARG A 145 0.45 0.86 -21.73
N GLU A 146 -0.04 2.00 -21.23
CA GLU A 146 -0.25 3.22 -22.00
C GLU A 146 0.99 4.15 -22.03
N GLY A 147 2.12 3.70 -21.49
CA GLY A 147 3.35 4.51 -21.40
C GLY A 147 3.18 5.79 -20.57
N ARG A 148 2.21 5.80 -19.64
CA ARG A 148 2.06 6.87 -18.66
C ARG A 148 2.98 6.60 -17.47
N THR A 149 4.28 6.84 -17.67
CA THR A 149 5.34 6.64 -16.67
C THR A 149 6.22 7.89 -16.61
N GLY A 150 7.08 7.99 -15.62
CA GLY A 150 8.03 9.09 -15.47
C GLY A 150 7.35 10.46 -15.44
N ASP A 151 7.86 11.40 -16.24
CA ASP A 151 7.38 12.77 -16.34
C ASP A 151 5.93 12.88 -16.82
N ARG A 152 5.52 12.04 -17.78
CA ARG A 152 4.15 11.99 -18.28
C ARG A 152 3.17 11.59 -17.20
N PHE A 153 3.49 10.58 -16.38
CA PHE A 153 2.66 10.20 -15.24
C PHE A 153 2.60 11.32 -14.20
N MET A 154 3.75 11.89 -13.88
CA MET A 154 3.85 12.95 -12.87
C MET A 154 3.08 14.20 -13.26
N ALA A 155 3.11 14.58 -14.55
CA ALA A 155 2.31 15.70 -15.06
C ALA A 155 0.80 15.48 -14.88
N LEU A 156 0.33 14.25 -15.14
CA LEU A 156 -1.06 13.88 -14.91
C LEU A 156 -1.45 13.91 -13.42
N CYS A 157 -0.54 13.47 -12.54
CA CYS A 157 -0.77 13.51 -11.09
C CYS A 157 -0.83 14.95 -10.57
N LYS A 158 0.14 15.80 -10.94
CA LYS A 158 0.20 17.22 -10.51
C LYS A 158 -0.98 18.04 -11.01
N SER A 159 -1.46 17.76 -12.22
CA SER A 159 -2.63 18.43 -12.79
C SER A 159 -3.97 17.84 -12.33
N MET A 160 -3.98 16.79 -11.53
CA MET A 160 -5.16 16.02 -11.13
C MET A 160 -5.89 15.30 -12.28
N GLN A 161 -5.42 15.41 -13.51
CA GLN A 161 -6.03 14.75 -14.68
C GLN A 161 -5.95 13.22 -14.60
N ILE A 162 -5.04 12.67 -13.81
CA ILE A 162 -4.95 11.24 -13.56
C ILE A 162 -6.26 10.64 -13.03
N LEU A 163 -7.07 11.42 -12.32
CA LEU A 163 -8.35 10.99 -11.79
C LEU A 163 -9.33 10.57 -12.90
N ASN A 164 -9.28 11.24 -14.05
CA ASN A 164 -10.09 10.91 -15.22
C ASN A 164 -9.73 9.54 -15.84
N CYS A 165 -8.53 9.06 -15.57
CA CYS A 165 -8.09 7.72 -15.97
C CYS A 165 -8.35 6.69 -14.87
N CYS A 166 -8.02 7.05 -13.63
CA CYS A 166 -8.06 6.11 -12.49
C CYS A 166 -9.49 5.76 -12.09
N HIS A 167 -10.40 6.71 -12.05
CA HIS A 167 -11.76 6.47 -11.59
C HIS A 167 -12.54 5.44 -12.46
N PRO A 168 -12.64 5.61 -13.79
CA PRO A 168 -13.29 4.61 -14.63
C PRO A 168 -12.58 3.26 -14.61
N ASN A 169 -11.24 3.25 -14.59
CA ASN A 169 -10.48 2.01 -14.49
C ASN A 169 -10.72 1.28 -13.17
N ALA A 170 -10.84 1.99 -12.06
CA ALA A 170 -11.13 1.39 -10.77
C ALA A 170 -12.48 0.66 -10.78
N LEU A 171 -13.52 1.30 -11.34
CA LEU A 171 -14.84 0.69 -11.47
C LEU A 171 -14.80 -0.56 -12.37
N MET A 172 -14.09 -0.49 -13.50
CA MET A 172 -13.99 -1.62 -14.43
C MET A 172 -13.24 -2.80 -13.80
N THR A 173 -12.10 -2.57 -13.17
CA THR A 173 -11.30 -3.64 -12.55
C THR A 173 -11.95 -4.22 -11.30
N LEU A 174 -12.68 -3.40 -10.53
CA LEU A 174 -13.49 -3.92 -9.43
C LEU A 174 -14.63 -4.80 -9.95
N LYS A 175 -15.33 -4.36 -11.00
CA LYS A 175 -16.40 -5.17 -11.61
C LYS A 175 -15.87 -6.52 -12.10
N GLU A 176 -14.75 -6.54 -12.80
CA GLU A 176 -14.07 -7.75 -13.24
C GLU A 176 -13.74 -8.67 -12.04
N TYR A 177 -13.15 -8.10 -10.98
CA TYR A 177 -12.84 -8.86 -9.77
C TYR A 177 -14.10 -9.48 -9.13
N LEU A 178 -15.18 -8.70 -9.02
CA LEU A 178 -16.43 -9.16 -8.42
C LEU A 178 -17.09 -10.29 -9.20
N GLU A 179 -16.95 -10.31 -10.52
CA GLU A 179 -17.53 -11.36 -11.37
C GLU A 179 -16.69 -12.64 -11.38
N ASP A 180 -15.37 -12.50 -11.45
CA ASP A 180 -14.47 -13.62 -11.74
C ASP A 180 -13.83 -14.25 -10.49
N TYR A 181 -13.63 -13.47 -9.42
CA TYR A 181 -12.79 -13.91 -8.30
C TYR A 181 -13.43 -13.78 -6.92
N ALA A 182 -14.42 -12.89 -6.76
CA ALA A 182 -14.96 -12.58 -5.45
C ALA A 182 -15.81 -13.72 -4.87
N SER A 183 -15.74 -13.87 -3.55
CA SER A 183 -16.69 -14.70 -2.82
C SER A 183 -18.14 -14.19 -3.00
N PRO A 184 -19.15 -15.05 -2.81
CA PRO A 184 -20.56 -14.61 -2.91
C PRO A 184 -20.87 -13.39 -2.03
N GLN A 185 -20.32 -13.36 -0.83
CA GLN A 185 -20.52 -12.25 0.12
C GLN A 185 -19.90 -10.94 -0.38
N THR A 186 -18.69 -11.00 -0.92
CA THR A 186 -17.98 -9.83 -1.46
C THR A 186 -18.65 -9.34 -2.73
N ARG A 187 -19.12 -10.26 -3.58
CA ARG A 187 -19.87 -9.94 -4.78
C ARG A 187 -21.20 -9.23 -4.48
N GLU A 188 -21.97 -9.72 -3.51
CA GLU A 188 -23.24 -9.10 -3.11
C GLU A 188 -23.04 -7.66 -2.61
N LEU A 189 -21.96 -7.42 -1.86
CA LEU A 189 -21.63 -6.08 -1.33
C LEU A 189 -21.27 -5.10 -2.45
N GLY A 190 -20.58 -5.56 -3.51
CA GLY A 190 -20.05 -4.70 -4.56
C GLY A 190 -20.93 -4.51 -5.79
N MET A 191 -22.03 -5.25 -5.90
CA MET A 191 -22.96 -5.20 -7.04
C MET A 191 -24.17 -4.33 -6.75
#